data_5805a2848ea9876d14fd9f427d282428
#
_entry.id   5805a2848ea9876d14fd9f427d282428
#
_cell.length_a   1.000
_cell.length_b   1.000
_cell.length_c   1.000
_cell.angle_alpha   90.00
_cell.angle_beta   90.00
_cell.angle_gamma   90.00
#
_symmetry.space_group_name_H-M   'P 1'
#
loop_
_entity.id
_entity.type
_entity.pdbx_description
1 polymer ?
#
loop_
_entity_poly.entity_id
_entity_poly.type
_entity_poly.pdbx_seq_one_letter_code
_entity_poly.pdbx_strand_id
1 'polypeptide(L)'
;MTDLKFYFDGTNGTPVDGEVSVDVMISKQEKPKDIGQLKFKYSDSFFLHSACSYDHALAIMSLGLTMSAFTYKKDGDKHTRAVLHAIGCDDRTIESFRFDDQQSCDDTCGYMIAAKKLPDDTFLIPVVIRSHAYGGEWVSNAHAVEDAYPDHAVGFKKAADIAYDALMEYLTRRSFDLGRVKIWACGYSRGGAVTNLLGARLTFESGIGKDNVFAYSFATPVTVFDRANLFTDNIFNIISEIDVVPRMPLRYWTLTRYGTDMIVPCKARRGLGEYTRLLGQMQAQFAEIMNELGVEADYVPLDDQERALDLLFDYIDDLLDTPEKYRDDGYQQLAMDFMKSRMHGDVFELRKFINFLLDGNEEMANELCSLIDNWHDLGGLEKVQRLGIMISKRKSGDKSPATEIIFMVLGILFRYAAKFTATKVTGGGQDYFYEQLVILIIDAYQHGGNSFILQQHWPEAYLAWLRAAPPEDLFRVGSYTRESVK
;
A
#
# COMPACT_ATOMS: atom_id res chain seq x y z
N MET A 1 25.80 -21.24 29.69
CA MET A 1 24.70 -21.58 28.77
C MET A 1 23.61 -22.20 29.60
N THR A 2 22.66 -21.41 30.04
CA THR A 2 21.51 -21.88 30.80
C THR A 2 20.43 -22.20 29.78
N ASP A 3 20.09 -23.49 29.68
CA ASP A 3 18.95 -23.98 28.91
C ASP A 3 17.66 -23.31 29.38
N LEU A 4 17.29 -22.22 28.72
CA LEU A 4 15.96 -21.64 28.80
C LEU A 4 14.99 -22.53 27.99
N LYS A 5 14.65 -23.70 28.55
CA LYS A 5 13.43 -24.41 28.15
C LYS A 5 12.28 -23.50 28.54
N PHE A 6 11.69 -22.84 27.55
CA PHE A 6 10.46 -22.08 27.73
C PHE A 6 9.33 -23.08 28.03
N TYR A 7 9.07 -23.29 29.32
CA TYR A 7 7.81 -23.89 29.72
C TYR A 7 6.73 -22.83 29.58
N PHE A 8 5.89 -22.96 28.55
CA PHE A 8 4.57 -22.37 28.61
C PHE A 8 3.88 -23.03 29.80
N ASP A 9 3.77 -22.32 30.91
CA ASP A 9 2.96 -22.80 32.03
C ASP A 9 1.53 -22.90 31.53
N GLY A 10 0.79 -23.92 31.92
CA GLY A 10 -0.47 -24.35 31.33
C GLY A 10 -1.64 -23.35 31.38
N THR A 11 -1.41 -22.07 31.65
CA THR A 11 -2.42 -21.01 31.70
C THR A 11 -2.68 -20.35 30.33
N ASN A 12 -1.83 -20.60 29.33
CA ASN A 12 -1.88 -19.95 27.99
C ASN A 12 -2.73 -20.69 26.95
N GLY A 13 -3.57 -21.61 27.31
CA GLY A 13 -4.48 -22.32 26.38
C GLY A 13 -5.94 -21.93 26.59
N THR A 14 -6.25 -20.91 27.38
CA THR A 14 -7.63 -20.41 27.47
C THR A 14 -8.00 -19.72 26.17
N PRO A 15 -9.09 -20.15 25.50
CA PRO A 15 -9.54 -19.50 24.29
C PRO A 15 -9.79 -18.02 24.53
N VAL A 16 -9.26 -17.17 23.64
CA VAL A 16 -9.59 -15.75 23.61
C VAL A 16 -10.60 -15.52 22.50
N ASP A 17 -11.74 -14.96 22.87
CA ASP A 17 -12.81 -14.52 21.96
C ASP A 17 -13.43 -13.27 22.54
N GLY A 18 -13.42 -12.16 21.78
CA GLY A 18 -13.96 -10.91 22.24
C GLY A 18 -13.51 -9.70 21.47
N GLU A 19 -13.82 -8.53 22.00
CA GLU A 19 -13.37 -7.26 21.46
C GLU A 19 -11.98 -6.89 21.99
N VAL A 20 -11.12 -6.41 21.10
CA VAL A 20 -9.80 -5.88 21.40
C VAL A 20 -9.77 -4.41 21.03
N SER A 21 -9.39 -3.56 21.97
CA SER A 21 -9.13 -2.14 21.74
C SER A 21 -7.75 -1.96 21.10
N VAL A 22 -7.71 -1.24 20.00
CA VAL A 22 -6.49 -0.98 19.23
C VAL A 22 -6.26 0.52 19.16
N ASP A 23 -5.13 0.96 19.65
CA ASP A 23 -4.68 2.33 19.47
C ASP A 23 -4.15 2.49 18.04
N VAL A 24 -4.71 3.43 17.30
CA VAL A 24 -4.38 3.69 15.89
C VAL A 24 -3.96 5.13 15.69
N MET A 25 -3.00 5.36 14.80
CA MET A 25 -2.69 6.69 14.32
C MET A 25 -3.77 7.13 13.33
N ILE A 26 -4.34 8.31 13.55
CA ILE A 26 -5.40 8.86 12.71
C ILE A 26 -4.77 9.40 11.41
N SER A 27 -5.27 8.95 10.25
CA SER A 27 -4.71 9.37 8.95
C SER A 27 -4.98 10.84 8.65
N LYS A 28 -6.17 11.36 8.99
CA LYS A 28 -6.46 12.79 8.93
C LYS A 28 -5.84 13.49 10.14
N GLN A 29 -4.66 14.04 9.96
CA GLN A 29 -3.96 14.73 11.04
C GLN A 29 -4.23 16.24 10.97
N GLU A 30 -4.90 16.79 11.97
CA GLU A 30 -4.94 18.23 12.24
C GLU A 30 -3.68 18.68 12.99
N LYS A 31 -3.13 17.78 13.79
CA LYS A 31 -1.84 17.93 14.47
C LYS A 31 -1.00 16.68 14.26
N PRO A 32 0.32 16.79 14.12
CA PRO A 32 1.15 15.59 13.98
C PRO A 32 0.94 14.65 15.17
N LYS A 33 0.49 13.40 14.90
CA LYS A 33 0.47 12.27 15.84
C LYS A 33 -0.78 12.14 16.72
N ASP A 34 -1.95 12.49 16.22
CA ASP A 34 -3.18 12.15 16.91
C ASP A 34 -3.39 10.64 16.88
N ILE A 35 -3.59 10.05 18.06
CA ILE A 35 -3.89 8.63 18.25
C ILE A 35 -5.32 8.52 18.75
N GLY A 36 -6.11 7.71 18.08
CA GLY A 36 -7.43 7.31 18.51
C GLY A 36 -7.48 5.83 18.86
N GLN A 37 -8.64 5.36 19.26
CA GLN A 37 -8.85 3.96 19.63
C GLN A 37 -10.04 3.39 18.86
N LEU A 38 -9.85 2.22 18.25
CA LEU A 38 -10.89 1.46 17.57
C LEU A 38 -11.03 0.07 18.19
N LYS A 39 -12.21 -0.54 18.04
CA LYS A 39 -12.46 -1.89 18.50
C LYS A 39 -12.53 -2.89 17.37
N PHE A 40 -11.90 -4.04 17.59
CA PHE A 40 -11.85 -5.14 16.64
C PHE A 40 -12.24 -6.45 17.32
N LYS A 41 -12.99 -7.29 16.61
CA LYS A 41 -13.26 -8.63 17.09
C LYS A 41 -12.07 -9.54 16.84
N TYR A 42 -11.65 -10.26 17.88
CA TYR A 42 -10.63 -11.32 17.79
C TYR A 42 -11.21 -12.63 18.29
N SER A 43 -10.80 -13.73 17.66
CA SER A 43 -11.10 -15.09 18.13
C SER A 43 -9.97 -16.05 17.76
N ASP A 44 -9.58 -16.91 18.68
CA ASP A 44 -8.64 -18.00 18.40
C ASP A 44 -9.16 -18.97 17.33
N SER A 45 -10.49 -19.03 17.16
CA SER A 45 -11.14 -19.84 16.12
C SER A 45 -10.74 -19.46 14.70
N PHE A 46 -10.27 -18.21 14.47
CA PHE A 46 -9.74 -17.77 13.18
C PHE A 46 -8.59 -18.64 12.67
N PHE A 47 -7.88 -19.30 13.56
CA PHE A 47 -6.71 -20.11 13.22
C PHE A 47 -6.97 -21.62 13.28
N LEU A 48 -8.22 -22.06 13.46
CA LEU A 48 -8.58 -23.47 13.52
C LEU A 48 -8.99 -24.08 12.16
N HIS A 49 -8.95 -23.29 11.10
CA HIS A 49 -9.16 -23.71 9.71
C HIS A 49 -7.88 -23.59 8.88
N SER A 50 -7.92 -24.06 7.63
CA SER A 50 -6.80 -23.89 6.69
C SER A 50 -6.58 -22.43 6.36
N ALA A 51 -5.32 -21.98 6.36
CA ALA A 51 -4.94 -20.66 5.93
C ALA A 51 -5.25 -20.36 4.45
N CYS A 52 -5.53 -21.38 3.63
CA CYS A 52 -5.94 -21.23 2.24
C CYS A 52 -7.42 -20.79 2.10
N SER A 53 -8.15 -20.71 3.20
CA SER A 53 -9.53 -20.21 3.23
C SER A 53 -9.55 -18.77 3.72
N TYR A 54 -10.04 -17.85 2.87
CA TYR A 54 -10.19 -16.46 3.28
C TYR A 54 -11.18 -16.32 4.45
N ASP A 55 -10.73 -15.71 5.53
CA ASP A 55 -11.57 -15.33 6.66
C ASP A 55 -11.67 -13.80 6.74
N HIS A 56 -12.89 -13.31 6.57
CA HIS A 56 -13.14 -11.88 6.53
C HIS A 56 -12.97 -11.20 7.89
N ALA A 57 -13.36 -11.88 8.96
CA ALA A 57 -13.20 -11.37 10.32
C ALA A 57 -11.72 -11.32 10.71
N LEU A 58 -10.94 -12.33 10.31
CA LEU A 58 -9.49 -12.32 10.47
C LEU A 58 -8.84 -11.21 9.62
N ALA A 59 -9.34 -10.93 8.41
CA ALA A 59 -8.85 -9.81 7.61
C ALA A 59 -9.07 -8.47 8.33
N ILE A 60 -10.26 -8.24 8.88
CA ILE A 60 -10.56 -7.02 9.66
C ILE A 60 -9.64 -6.92 10.88
N MET A 61 -9.46 -8.00 11.64
CA MET A 61 -8.56 -8.01 12.79
C MET A 61 -7.08 -7.81 12.38
N SER A 62 -6.67 -8.41 11.27
CA SER A 62 -5.32 -8.23 10.71
C SER A 62 -5.07 -6.76 10.33
N LEU A 63 -6.07 -6.08 9.75
CA LEU A 63 -5.98 -4.64 9.48
C LEU A 63 -5.84 -3.84 10.79
N GLY A 64 -6.64 -4.15 11.81
CA GLY A 64 -6.54 -3.52 13.12
C GLY A 64 -5.15 -3.69 13.73
N LEU A 65 -4.59 -4.90 13.66
CA LEU A 65 -3.24 -5.17 14.16
C LEU A 65 -2.18 -4.38 13.39
N THR A 66 -2.30 -4.23 12.05
CA THR A 66 -1.38 -3.38 11.28
C THR A 66 -1.53 -1.89 11.61
N MET A 67 -2.75 -1.41 11.89
CA MET A 67 -3.00 -0.02 12.28
C MET A 67 -2.32 0.33 13.61
N SER A 68 -2.16 -0.62 14.53
CA SER A 68 -1.42 -0.41 15.77
C SER A 68 0.08 -0.16 15.56
N ALA A 69 0.60 -0.55 14.39
CA ALA A 69 2.01 -0.45 14.03
C ALA A 69 2.40 0.87 13.34
N PHE A 70 1.45 1.80 13.18
CA PHE A 70 1.68 3.10 12.51
C PHE A 70 2.29 4.18 13.38
N THR A 71 2.69 3.90 14.57
CA THR A 71 3.10 4.93 15.54
C THR A 71 4.53 5.40 15.34
N TYR A 72 4.72 6.74 15.35
CA TYR A 72 5.99 7.41 15.08
C TYR A 72 6.83 7.74 16.32
N LYS A 73 6.44 7.33 17.50
CA LYS A 73 7.09 7.78 18.71
C LYS A 73 8.13 6.79 19.21
N LYS A 74 9.03 7.27 20.04
CA LYS A 74 10.06 6.51 20.74
C LYS A 74 9.55 5.23 21.43
N ASP A 75 8.24 5.14 21.71
CA ASP A 75 7.57 3.97 22.26
C ASP A 75 6.61 3.35 21.23
N GLY A 76 6.98 3.36 19.94
CA GLY A 76 6.13 2.92 18.82
C GLY A 76 5.67 1.48 18.91
N ASP A 77 6.46 0.59 19.52
CA ASP A 77 6.09 -0.81 19.73
C ASP A 77 5.01 -1.00 20.81
N LYS A 78 4.79 -0.02 21.68
CA LYS A 78 3.87 -0.09 22.82
C LYS A 78 2.44 -0.44 22.39
N HIS A 79 1.95 0.17 21.32
CA HIS A 79 0.56 -0.01 20.89
C HIS A 79 0.35 -1.39 20.29
N THR A 80 1.25 -1.86 19.43
CA THR A 80 1.20 -3.22 18.89
C THR A 80 1.40 -4.27 19.97
N ARG A 81 2.32 -4.03 20.92
CA ARG A 81 2.53 -4.89 22.09
C ARG A 81 1.25 -5.02 22.92
N ALA A 82 0.53 -3.92 23.14
CA ALA A 82 -0.73 -3.95 23.88
C ALA A 82 -1.80 -4.82 23.18
N VAL A 83 -1.89 -4.76 21.85
CA VAL A 83 -2.79 -5.62 21.09
C VAL A 83 -2.37 -7.08 21.20
N LEU A 84 -1.09 -7.40 21.02
CA LEU A 84 -0.58 -8.77 21.15
C LEU A 84 -0.83 -9.35 22.54
N HIS A 85 -0.65 -8.54 23.58
CA HIS A 85 -1.00 -8.92 24.94
C HIS A 85 -2.51 -9.17 25.11
N ALA A 86 -3.35 -8.28 24.58
CA ALA A 86 -4.82 -8.41 24.67
C ALA A 86 -5.35 -9.68 23.97
N ILE A 87 -4.71 -10.14 22.88
CA ILE A 87 -5.05 -11.40 22.23
C ILE A 87 -4.42 -12.64 22.90
N GLY A 88 -3.69 -12.44 24.00
CA GLY A 88 -3.14 -13.53 24.83
C GLY A 88 -1.73 -13.97 24.49
N CYS A 89 -0.93 -13.16 23.79
CA CYS A 89 0.50 -13.41 23.65
C CYS A 89 1.22 -13.15 24.97
N ASP A 90 2.21 -13.99 25.30
CA ASP A 90 3.03 -13.81 26.48
C ASP A 90 4.09 -12.72 26.21
N ASP A 91 4.17 -11.70 27.08
CA ASP A 91 5.13 -10.59 26.97
C ASP A 91 6.58 -11.06 26.83
N ARG A 92 6.94 -12.17 27.45
CA ARG A 92 8.27 -12.80 27.35
C ARG A 92 8.59 -13.32 25.96
N THR A 93 7.56 -13.48 25.12
CA THR A 93 7.69 -13.93 23.73
C THR A 93 7.76 -12.79 22.74
N ILE A 94 7.37 -11.58 23.14
CA ILE A 94 7.27 -10.44 22.22
C ILE A 94 8.67 -9.86 21.98
N GLU A 95 9.09 -9.90 20.71
CA GLU A 95 10.33 -9.32 20.22
C GLU A 95 9.99 -8.28 19.15
N SER A 96 10.58 -7.09 19.28
CA SER A 96 10.42 -6.00 18.31
C SER A 96 11.77 -5.60 17.73
N PHE A 97 11.77 -5.26 16.44
CA PHE A 97 12.93 -4.79 15.73
C PHE A 97 12.56 -3.53 14.94
N ARG A 98 13.30 -2.44 15.16
CA ARG A 98 13.14 -1.15 14.49
C ARG A 98 11.71 -0.59 14.45
N PHE A 99 10.92 -0.87 15.49
CA PHE A 99 9.55 -0.36 15.57
C PHE A 99 9.50 1.13 15.94
N ASP A 100 10.47 1.58 16.70
CA ASP A 100 10.63 2.95 17.20
C ASP A 100 11.83 3.68 16.59
N ASP A 101 12.64 2.99 15.79
CA ASP A 101 13.83 3.56 15.18
C ASP A 101 13.46 4.49 14.02
N GLN A 102 13.81 5.76 14.18
CA GLN A 102 13.64 6.80 13.17
C GLN A 102 14.81 6.86 12.17
N GLN A 103 15.88 6.13 12.42
CA GLN A 103 17.05 6.03 11.55
C GLN A 103 16.98 4.76 10.73
N SER A 104 15.92 4.61 9.94
CA SER A 104 15.93 3.53 8.97
C SER A 104 17.05 3.77 7.97
N CYS A 105 17.86 2.78 7.79
CA CYS A 105 18.78 2.72 6.68
C CYS A 105 18.28 1.64 5.75
N ASP A 106 18.06 2.02 4.50
CA ASP A 106 18.00 1.10 3.39
C ASP A 106 16.84 0.09 3.37
N ASP A 107 17.05 -1.04 2.74
CA ASP A 107 16.11 -2.10 2.40
C ASP A 107 15.70 -2.94 3.62
N THR A 108 15.23 -2.33 4.71
CA THR A 108 14.80 -2.99 5.94
C THR A 108 13.33 -2.73 6.26
N CYS A 109 12.80 -3.37 7.29
CA CYS A 109 11.49 -3.06 7.85
C CYS A 109 11.51 -3.20 9.37
N GLY A 110 10.60 -2.48 10.05
CA GLY A 110 10.27 -2.77 11.42
C GLY A 110 9.32 -3.96 11.50
N TYR A 111 9.57 -4.89 12.42
CA TYR A 111 8.67 -6.02 12.65
C TYR A 111 8.55 -6.36 14.13
N MET A 112 7.45 -7.01 14.49
CA MET A 112 7.22 -7.56 15.81
C MET A 112 6.78 -9.02 15.69
N ILE A 113 7.38 -9.89 16.51
CA ILE A 113 7.06 -11.30 16.58
C ILE A 113 6.62 -11.61 18.01
N ALA A 114 5.56 -12.43 18.15
CA ALA A 114 5.09 -12.90 19.43
C ALA A 114 4.65 -14.35 19.34
N ALA A 115 4.33 -14.97 20.46
CA ALA A 115 3.78 -16.30 20.50
C ALA A 115 2.68 -16.46 21.54
N LYS A 116 1.67 -17.26 21.20
CA LYS A 116 0.68 -17.77 22.16
C LYS A 116 0.34 -19.23 21.83
N LYS A 117 -0.13 -19.96 22.82
CA LYS A 117 -0.66 -21.31 22.63
C LYS A 117 -2.15 -21.23 22.28
N LEU A 118 -2.57 -21.95 21.25
CA LEU A 118 -3.97 -22.09 20.83
C LEU A 118 -4.66 -23.28 21.55
N PRO A 119 -6.01 -23.31 21.55
CA PRO A 119 -6.78 -24.39 22.17
C PRO A 119 -6.53 -25.79 21.60
N ASP A 120 -6.14 -25.88 20.33
CA ASP A 120 -5.79 -27.12 19.63
C ASP A 120 -4.36 -27.60 19.89
N ASP A 121 -3.70 -27.03 20.89
CA ASP A 121 -2.33 -27.34 21.30
C ASP A 121 -1.25 -26.94 20.28
N THR A 122 -1.60 -26.18 19.26
CA THR A 122 -0.66 -25.51 18.34
C THR A 122 -0.21 -24.14 18.89
N PHE A 123 0.77 -23.53 18.23
CA PHE A 123 1.29 -22.21 18.59
C PHE A 123 1.01 -21.20 17.49
N LEU A 124 0.29 -20.14 17.84
CA LEU A 124 0.14 -18.97 16.97
C LEU A 124 1.34 -18.04 17.13
N ILE A 125 1.94 -17.67 16.02
CA ILE A 125 3.06 -16.76 15.94
C ILE A 125 2.63 -15.54 15.10
N PRO A 126 2.06 -14.49 15.70
CA PRO A 126 1.82 -13.23 15.01
C PRO A 126 3.14 -12.58 14.59
N VAL A 127 3.18 -12.13 13.33
CA VAL A 127 4.28 -11.36 12.73
C VAL A 127 3.70 -10.09 12.14
N VAL A 128 3.94 -8.97 12.80
CA VAL A 128 3.40 -7.67 12.39
C VAL A 128 4.50 -6.88 11.73
N ILE A 129 4.29 -6.50 10.48
CA ILE A 129 5.24 -5.69 9.73
C ILE A 129 4.78 -4.24 9.78
N ARG A 130 5.65 -3.36 10.29
CA ARG A 130 5.38 -1.93 10.33
C ARG A 130 5.27 -1.37 8.92
N SER A 131 4.24 -0.59 8.67
CA SER A 131 3.94 -0.05 7.35
C SER A 131 4.48 1.34 7.13
N HIS A 132 4.64 2.12 8.18
CA HIS A 132 5.10 3.47 8.03
C HIS A 132 6.61 3.53 8.07
N ALA A 133 7.15 4.03 6.96
CA ALA A 133 8.58 4.11 6.75
C ALA A 133 9.11 5.48 7.19
N TYR A 134 10.30 5.49 7.75
CA TYR A 134 11.02 6.70 8.08
C TYR A 134 12.23 6.85 7.15
N GLY A 135 12.42 8.06 6.60
CA GLY A 135 13.63 8.43 5.89
C GLY A 135 14.10 7.42 4.83
N GLY A 136 15.11 6.61 5.15
CA GLY A 136 15.73 5.69 4.20
C GLY A 136 14.85 4.53 3.71
N GLU A 137 13.86 4.05 4.48
CA GLU A 137 12.93 3.00 4.00
C GLU A 137 12.11 3.46 2.80
N TRP A 138 11.92 4.76 2.62
CA TRP A 138 11.23 5.31 1.47
C TRP A 138 12.07 5.24 0.19
N VAL A 139 13.36 5.45 0.29
CA VAL A 139 14.30 5.26 -0.85
C VAL A 139 14.24 3.81 -1.31
N SER A 140 14.16 2.88 -0.35
CA SER A 140 13.99 1.45 -0.60
C SER A 140 12.71 1.09 -1.37
N ASN A 141 11.62 1.85 -1.25
CA ASN A 141 10.41 1.63 -2.06
C ASN A 141 10.65 1.88 -3.56
N ALA A 142 11.62 2.72 -3.88
CA ALA A 142 12.04 3.00 -5.25
C ALA A 142 13.08 1.99 -5.79
N HIS A 143 13.66 1.18 -4.92
CA HIS A 143 14.66 0.18 -5.28
C HIS A 143 13.99 -1.06 -5.87
N ALA A 144 13.67 -1.00 -7.15
CA ALA A 144 12.85 -2.00 -7.81
C ALA A 144 13.64 -3.10 -8.49
N VAL A 145 14.83 -2.81 -9.04
CA VAL A 145 15.59 -3.77 -9.85
C VAL A 145 17.05 -3.82 -9.44
N GLU A 146 17.56 -5.02 -9.24
CA GLU A 146 18.98 -5.32 -9.03
C GLU A 146 19.27 -6.70 -9.63
N ASP A 147 20.43 -6.90 -10.26
CA ASP A 147 20.82 -8.18 -10.91
C ASP A 147 20.76 -9.39 -9.96
N ALA A 148 20.98 -9.15 -8.66
CA ALA A 148 20.90 -10.19 -7.64
C ALA A 148 19.45 -10.67 -7.34
N TYR A 149 18.44 -9.89 -7.74
CA TYR A 149 17.03 -10.17 -7.47
C TYR A 149 16.16 -9.96 -8.73
N PRO A 150 16.39 -10.71 -9.81
CA PRO A 150 15.79 -10.45 -11.11
C PRO A 150 14.28 -10.60 -11.15
N ASP A 151 13.69 -11.28 -10.17
CA ASP A 151 12.26 -11.64 -10.14
C ASP A 151 11.46 -10.87 -9.09
N HIS A 152 12.06 -9.89 -8.38
CA HIS A 152 11.41 -9.22 -7.26
C HIS A 152 11.71 -7.72 -7.19
N ALA A 153 10.79 -6.96 -6.62
CA ALA A 153 11.06 -5.59 -6.18
C ALA A 153 12.05 -5.62 -5.00
N VAL A 154 13.28 -5.21 -5.25
CA VAL A 154 14.47 -5.47 -4.41
C VAL A 154 14.33 -4.94 -2.99
N GLY A 155 13.89 -3.69 -2.82
CA GLY A 155 13.76 -3.08 -1.51
C GLY A 155 12.75 -3.79 -0.60
N PHE A 156 11.68 -4.35 -1.17
CA PHE A 156 10.73 -5.17 -0.42
C PHE A 156 11.27 -6.58 -0.17
N LYS A 157 11.98 -7.14 -1.15
CA LYS A 157 12.54 -8.51 -1.02
C LYS A 157 13.59 -8.59 0.07
N LYS A 158 14.55 -7.66 0.10
CA LYS A 158 15.57 -7.60 1.16
C LYS A 158 14.95 -7.45 2.55
N ALA A 159 13.94 -6.58 2.68
CA ALA A 159 13.21 -6.40 3.94
C ALA A 159 12.46 -7.69 4.36
N ALA A 160 11.85 -8.40 3.41
CA ALA A 160 11.17 -9.66 3.67
C ALA A 160 12.15 -10.78 4.07
N ASP A 161 13.34 -10.81 3.47
CA ASP A 161 14.38 -11.77 3.82
C ASP A 161 14.89 -11.56 5.25
N ILE A 162 15.11 -10.32 5.67
CA ILE A 162 15.46 -9.99 7.06
C ILE A 162 14.38 -10.45 8.03
N ALA A 163 13.11 -10.19 7.73
CA ALA A 163 11.99 -10.61 8.57
C ALA A 163 11.86 -12.14 8.63
N TYR A 164 12.07 -12.84 7.51
CA TYR A 164 12.06 -14.30 7.44
C TYR A 164 13.18 -14.90 8.29
N ASP A 165 14.41 -14.44 8.11
CA ASP A 165 15.56 -14.99 8.81
C ASP A 165 15.42 -14.80 10.33
N ALA A 166 14.94 -13.60 10.75
CA ALA A 166 14.66 -13.32 12.16
C ALA A 166 13.53 -14.19 12.73
N LEU A 167 12.46 -14.46 11.96
CA LEU A 167 11.39 -15.35 12.38
C LEU A 167 11.89 -16.79 12.53
N MET A 168 12.66 -17.31 11.58
CA MET A 168 13.20 -18.67 11.64
C MET A 168 14.21 -18.82 12.80
N GLU A 169 15.01 -17.78 13.07
CA GLU A 169 15.87 -17.75 14.25
C GLU A 169 15.05 -17.73 15.55
N TYR A 170 13.99 -16.91 15.60
CA TYR A 170 13.06 -16.88 16.74
C TYR A 170 12.46 -18.24 17.04
N LEU A 171 11.95 -18.95 16.02
CA LEU A 171 11.36 -20.28 16.16
C LEU A 171 12.38 -21.30 16.62
N THR A 172 13.57 -21.27 16.03
CA THR A 172 14.68 -22.21 16.37
C THR A 172 15.17 -22.00 17.79
N ARG A 173 15.46 -20.76 18.18
CA ARG A 173 15.98 -20.39 19.51
C ARG A 173 15.01 -20.74 20.61
N ARG A 174 13.72 -20.70 20.34
CA ARG A 174 12.64 -21.07 21.26
C ARG A 174 12.21 -22.54 21.15
N SER A 175 12.85 -23.31 20.28
CA SER A 175 12.59 -24.76 20.08
C SER A 175 11.14 -25.08 19.73
N PHE A 176 10.50 -24.25 18.91
CA PHE A 176 9.17 -24.55 18.38
C PHE A 176 9.22 -25.72 17.40
N ASP A 177 8.29 -26.66 17.52
CA ASP A 177 8.03 -27.69 16.52
C ASP A 177 7.27 -27.05 15.33
N LEU A 178 7.91 -27.00 14.16
CA LEU A 178 7.33 -26.37 12.97
C LEU A 178 6.01 -27.02 12.52
N GLY A 179 5.81 -28.31 12.83
CA GLY A 179 4.56 -29.03 12.57
C GLY A 179 3.39 -28.55 13.46
N ARG A 180 3.67 -27.80 14.51
CA ARG A 180 2.69 -27.27 15.48
C ARG A 180 2.63 -25.76 15.50
N VAL A 181 3.25 -25.09 14.53
CA VAL A 181 3.29 -23.63 14.43
C VAL A 181 2.28 -23.16 13.38
N LYS A 182 1.54 -22.12 13.71
CA LYS A 182 0.70 -21.34 12.80
C LYS A 182 1.24 -19.90 12.75
N ILE A 183 1.63 -19.44 11.58
CA ILE A 183 2.11 -18.06 11.39
C ILE A 183 0.94 -17.18 11.01
N TRP A 184 0.82 -16.02 11.66
CA TRP A 184 -0.10 -14.95 11.27
C TRP A 184 0.70 -13.71 10.92
N ALA A 185 0.99 -13.53 9.62
CA ALA A 185 1.72 -12.38 9.10
C ALA A 185 0.75 -11.32 8.57
N CYS A 186 0.95 -10.07 8.96
CA CYS A 186 0.14 -8.95 8.47
C CYS A 186 0.96 -7.67 8.33
N GLY A 187 0.57 -6.84 7.34
CA GLY A 187 1.20 -5.56 7.05
C GLY A 187 0.37 -4.73 6.09
N TYR A 188 0.62 -3.41 6.11
CA TYR A 188 -0.08 -2.42 5.30
C TYR A 188 0.92 -1.68 4.40
N SER A 189 0.54 -1.28 3.19
CA SER A 189 1.38 -0.49 2.29
C SER A 189 2.75 -1.16 2.06
N ARG A 190 3.88 -0.50 2.34
CA ARG A 190 5.21 -1.14 2.35
C ARG A 190 5.24 -2.41 3.20
N GLY A 191 4.68 -2.37 4.42
CA GLY A 191 4.57 -3.55 5.27
C GLY A 191 3.73 -4.66 4.64
N GLY A 192 2.73 -4.31 3.82
CA GLY A 192 1.96 -5.25 3.00
C GLY A 192 2.83 -5.93 1.94
N ALA A 193 3.69 -5.17 1.23
CA ALA A 193 4.63 -5.74 0.26
C ALA A 193 5.60 -6.73 0.92
N VAL A 194 6.16 -6.36 2.07
CA VAL A 194 7.03 -7.26 2.85
C VAL A 194 6.28 -8.49 3.34
N THR A 195 5.03 -8.33 3.83
CA THR A 195 4.17 -9.45 4.25
C THR A 195 3.85 -10.40 3.09
N ASN A 196 3.58 -9.88 1.90
CA ASN A 196 3.33 -10.67 0.70
C ASN A 196 4.53 -11.58 0.36
N LEU A 197 5.73 -11.01 0.32
CA LEU A 197 6.96 -11.74 0.04
C LEU A 197 7.36 -12.70 1.18
N LEU A 198 7.19 -12.28 2.43
CA LEU A 198 7.42 -13.12 3.61
C LEU A 198 6.49 -14.33 3.60
N GLY A 199 5.19 -14.13 3.34
CA GLY A 199 4.20 -15.19 3.24
C GLY A 199 4.55 -16.21 2.16
N ALA A 200 5.00 -15.76 1.00
CA ALA A 200 5.46 -16.64 -0.09
C ALA A 200 6.70 -17.44 0.33
N ARG A 201 7.71 -16.78 0.91
CA ARG A 201 8.94 -17.46 1.36
C ARG A 201 8.65 -18.47 2.48
N LEU A 202 7.77 -18.14 3.42
CA LEU A 202 7.31 -19.07 4.45
C LEU A 202 6.62 -20.29 3.85
N THR A 203 5.78 -20.10 2.85
CA THR A 203 5.06 -21.17 2.17
C THR A 203 6.01 -22.15 1.44
N PHE A 204 7.09 -21.62 0.84
CA PHE A 204 7.98 -22.44 0.02
C PHE A 204 9.19 -22.99 0.77
N GLU A 205 9.72 -22.30 1.78
CA GLU A 205 11.05 -22.57 2.31
C GLU A 205 11.05 -22.95 3.79
N SER A 206 10.01 -22.59 4.58
CA SER A 206 10.09 -22.72 6.05
C SER A 206 9.95 -24.14 6.58
N GLY A 207 9.34 -25.04 5.82
CA GLY A 207 8.91 -26.35 6.31
C GLY A 207 7.60 -26.31 7.12
N ILE A 208 7.00 -25.11 7.32
CA ILE A 208 5.66 -24.96 7.88
C ILE A 208 4.65 -25.24 6.77
N GLY A 209 3.68 -26.09 7.02
CA GLY A 209 2.65 -26.39 6.03
C GLY A 209 1.88 -25.14 5.60
N LYS A 210 1.61 -25.00 4.31
CA LYS A 210 0.89 -23.87 3.71
C LYS A 210 -0.42 -23.53 4.46
N ASP A 211 -1.16 -24.54 4.89
CA ASP A 211 -2.40 -24.41 5.65
C ASP A 211 -2.23 -23.72 7.03
N ASN A 212 -1.00 -23.56 7.47
CA ASN A 212 -0.63 -22.94 8.75
C ASN A 212 0.05 -21.56 8.58
N VAL A 213 0.09 -21.00 7.37
CA VAL A 213 0.67 -19.68 7.10
C VAL A 213 -0.43 -18.73 6.65
N PHE A 214 -1.01 -17.98 7.60
CA PHE A 214 -2.05 -16.98 7.40
C PHE A 214 -1.38 -15.64 7.07
N ALA A 215 -1.41 -15.22 5.81
CA ALA A 215 -0.81 -13.96 5.38
C ALA A 215 -1.88 -13.00 4.84
N TYR A 216 -2.03 -11.85 5.52
CA TYR A 216 -2.98 -10.81 5.17
C TYR A 216 -2.24 -9.49 4.94
N SER A 217 -2.29 -9.00 3.72
CA SER A 217 -1.64 -7.75 3.34
C SER A 217 -2.66 -6.74 2.79
N PHE A 218 -2.43 -5.46 3.06
CA PHE A 218 -3.38 -4.40 2.74
C PHE A 218 -2.70 -3.30 1.96
N ALA A 219 -3.41 -2.70 0.98
CA ALA A 219 -2.87 -1.63 0.15
C ALA A 219 -1.49 -1.95 -0.43
N THR A 220 -1.30 -3.21 -0.80
CA THR A 220 0.00 -3.81 -1.07
C THR A 220 0.52 -3.40 -2.45
N PRO A 221 1.71 -2.79 -2.56
CA PRO A 221 2.41 -2.63 -3.84
C PRO A 221 2.60 -3.94 -4.57
N VAL A 222 2.85 -3.89 -5.89
CA VAL A 222 3.28 -5.08 -6.64
C VAL A 222 4.73 -5.43 -6.28
N THR A 223 5.06 -6.73 -6.14
CA THR A 223 6.28 -7.19 -5.48
C THR A 223 7.13 -8.14 -6.30
N VAL A 224 6.54 -8.83 -7.28
CA VAL A 224 7.17 -9.95 -7.98
C VAL A 224 6.81 -9.94 -9.46
N PHE A 225 7.76 -10.34 -10.32
CA PHE A 225 7.49 -10.52 -11.74
C PHE A 225 6.58 -11.73 -11.98
N ASP A 226 5.77 -11.67 -13.03
CA ASP A 226 4.67 -12.61 -13.37
C ASP A 226 5.05 -14.11 -13.42
N ARG A 227 6.33 -14.44 -13.42
CA ARG A 227 6.82 -15.81 -13.55
C ARG A 227 6.82 -16.64 -12.25
N ALA A 228 6.62 -15.99 -11.09
CA ALA A 228 6.80 -16.61 -9.78
C ALA A 228 5.49 -17.11 -9.14
N ASN A 229 4.39 -17.13 -9.87
CA ASN A 229 3.04 -17.31 -9.30
C ASN A 229 2.63 -18.76 -9.19
N LEU A 230 3.08 -19.45 -8.15
CA LEU A 230 2.68 -20.83 -7.93
C LEU A 230 2.25 -21.07 -6.47
N PHE A 231 0.99 -21.50 -6.29
CA PHE A 231 0.49 -22.16 -5.07
C PHE A 231 0.57 -21.35 -3.76
N THR A 232 0.26 -20.05 -3.80
CA THR A 232 0.22 -19.15 -2.64
C THR A 232 -1.20 -18.70 -2.28
N ASP A 233 -2.17 -19.59 -2.39
CA ASP A 233 -3.58 -19.40 -2.08
C ASP A 233 -3.88 -19.14 -0.58
N ASN A 234 -2.85 -19.18 0.24
CA ASN A 234 -2.86 -18.80 1.66
C ASN A 234 -2.45 -17.32 1.91
N ILE A 235 -2.21 -16.55 0.85
CA ILE A 235 -1.87 -15.13 0.94
C ILE A 235 -3.05 -14.33 0.37
N PHE A 236 -3.59 -13.41 1.16
CA PHE A 236 -4.69 -12.54 0.76
C PHE A 236 -4.26 -11.08 0.79
N ASN A 237 -4.35 -10.42 -0.37
CA ASN A 237 -4.02 -9.00 -0.53
C ASN A 237 -5.32 -8.21 -0.65
N ILE A 238 -5.65 -7.40 0.33
CA ILE A 238 -6.83 -6.54 0.28
C ILE A 238 -6.46 -5.26 -0.46
N ILE A 239 -7.06 -5.05 -1.63
CA ILE A 239 -6.67 -4.04 -2.62
C ILE A 239 -7.85 -3.14 -2.97
N SER A 240 -7.58 -1.84 -3.06
CA SER A 240 -8.47 -0.86 -3.70
C SER A 240 -7.90 -0.47 -5.05
N GLU A 241 -8.68 -0.57 -6.13
CA GLU A 241 -8.23 -0.18 -7.48
C GLU A 241 -8.11 1.33 -7.67
N ILE A 242 -8.73 2.10 -6.79
CA ILE A 242 -8.61 3.57 -6.77
C ILE A 242 -7.49 4.09 -5.86
N ASP A 243 -6.83 3.20 -5.12
CA ASP A 243 -5.62 3.50 -4.38
C ASP A 243 -4.41 3.40 -5.33
N VAL A 244 -3.58 4.43 -5.35
CA VAL A 244 -2.41 4.50 -6.24
C VAL A 244 -1.28 3.56 -5.80
N VAL A 245 -1.16 3.28 -4.50
CA VAL A 245 -0.04 2.50 -3.94
C VAL A 245 -0.02 1.04 -4.42
N PRO A 246 -1.15 0.30 -4.47
CA PRO A 246 -1.19 -1.05 -5.02
C PRO A 246 -0.81 -1.16 -6.50
N ARG A 247 -0.76 -0.04 -7.22
CA ARG A 247 -0.34 0.02 -8.62
C ARG A 247 1.15 0.29 -8.79
N MET A 248 1.85 0.52 -7.68
CA MET A 248 3.28 0.83 -7.68
C MET A 248 4.12 -0.43 -7.38
N PRO A 249 5.31 -0.60 -7.94
CA PRO A 249 5.83 0.13 -9.10
C PRO A 249 4.95 -0.04 -10.33
N LEU A 250 5.10 0.86 -11.31
CA LEU A 250 4.23 0.95 -12.48
C LEU A 250 4.19 -0.38 -13.27
N ARG A 251 3.10 -0.65 -14.01
CA ARG A 251 2.87 -1.86 -14.83
C ARG A 251 4.02 -2.16 -15.81
N TYR A 252 4.78 -1.14 -16.16
CA TYR A 252 5.95 -1.24 -17.02
C TYR A 252 6.89 -2.41 -16.68
N TRP A 253 7.02 -2.72 -15.39
CA TRP A 253 7.90 -3.81 -14.95
C TRP A 253 7.22 -5.17 -14.85
N THR A 254 6.00 -5.30 -15.33
CA THR A 254 5.24 -6.57 -15.30
C THR A 254 5.16 -7.22 -13.91
N LEU A 255 5.26 -6.40 -12.86
CA LEU A 255 5.18 -6.88 -11.49
C LEU A 255 3.73 -7.21 -11.09
N THR A 256 3.60 -8.21 -10.24
CA THR A 256 2.36 -8.66 -9.63
C THR A 256 2.56 -8.95 -8.14
N ARG A 257 1.66 -9.65 -7.51
CA ARG A 257 1.73 -10.09 -6.11
C ARG A 257 1.56 -11.58 -6.01
N TYR A 258 2.14 -12.20 -4.96
CA TYR A 258 1.78 -13.56 -4.60
C TYR A 258 0.37 -13.61 -4.01
N GLY A 259 -0.32 -14.74 -4.21
CA GLY A 259 -1.60 -15.03 -3.58
C GLY A 259 -2.81 -14.50 -4.32
N THR A 260 -3.86 -14.22 -3.58
CA THR A 260 -5.15 -13.77 -4.08
C THR A 260 -5.39 -12.31 -3.74
N ASP A 261 -5.62 -11.48 -4.74
CA ASP A 261 -6.08 -10.12 -4.55
C ASP A 261 -7.58 -10.14 -4.23
N MET A 262 -7.95 -9.61 -3.08
CA MET A 262 -9.30 -9.38 -2.60
C MET A 262 -9.62 -7.90 -2.84
N ILE A 263 -10.21 -7.61 -4.01
CA ILE A 263 -10.42 -6.24 -4.45
C ILE A 263 -11.72 -5.72 -3.86
N VAL A 264 -11.66 -4.60 -3.15
CA VAL A 264 -12.85 -3.93 -2.63
C VAL A 264 -13.74 -3.42 -3.78
N PRO A 265 -15.04 -3.23 -3.56
CA PRO A 265 -15.95 -2.79 -4.61
C PRO A 265 -15.49 -1.51 -5.30
N CYS A 266 -15.51 -1.51 -6.63
CA CYS A 266 -15.22 -0.36 -7.47
C CYS A 266 -16.21 -0.28 -8.63
N LYS A 267 -16.38 0.92 -9.19
CA LYS A 267 -17.33 1.21 -10.27
C LYS A 267 -17.06 0.38 -11.53
N ALA A 268 -15.79 0.18 -11.86
CA ALA A 268 -15.36 -0.54 -13.05
C ALA A 268 -15.78 -2.03 -13.07
N ARG A 269 -15.92 -2.63 -11.88
CA ARG A 269 -16.22 -4.08 -11.74
C ARG A 269 -17.66 -4.39 -11.37
N ARG A 270 -18.45 -3.37 -11.00
CA ARG A 270 -19.83 -3.54 -10.57
C ARG A 270 -20.79 -2.66 -11.38
N GLY A 271 -22.04 -3.11 -11.54
CA GLY A 271 -23.08 -2.26 -12.08
C GLY A 271 -23.30 -1.01 -11.20
N LEU A 272 -23.58 0.13 -11.84
CA LEU A 272 -23.67 1.44 -11.16
C LEU A 272 -24.59 1.42 -9.92
N GLY A 273 -25.75 0.78 -10.00
CA GLY A 273 -26.72 0.74 -8.87
C GLY A 273 -26.20 -0.03 -7.66
N GLU A 274 -25.54 -1.15 -7.89
CA GLU A 274 -24.95 -1.96 -6.82
C GLU A 274 -23.74 -1.27 -6.18
N TYR A 275 -22.86 -0.71 -7.01
CA TYR A 275 -21.73 0.08 -6.53
C TYR A 275 -22.18 1.26 -5.68
N THR A 276 -23.17 2.05 -6.15
CA THR A 276 -23.70 3.19 -5.40
C THR A 276 -24.25 2.78 -4.04
N ARG A 277 -24.92 1.62 -3.96
CA ARG A 277 -25.42 1.08 -2.68
C ARG A 277 -24.28 0.74 -1.73
N LEU A 278 -23.27 0.01 -2.20
CA LEU A 278 -22.09 -0.37 -1.41
C LEU A 278 -21.26 0.84 -0.99
N LEU A 279 -21.08 1.80 -1.89
CA LEU A 279 -20.42 3.05 -1.58
C LEU A 279 -21.13 3.84 -0.47
N GLY A 280 -22.46 3.93 -0.51
CA GLY A 280 -23.23 4.58 0.55
C GLY A 280 -23.06 3.87 1.92
N GLN A 281 -22.97 2.55 1.92
CA GLN A 281 -22.67 1.77 3.14
C GLN A 281 -21.24 2.02 3.63
N MET A 282 -20.27 2.04 2.72
CA MET A 282 -18.88 2.35 3.03
C MET A 282 -18.72 3.76 3.61
N GLN A 283 -19.36 4.76 2.99
CA GLN A 283 -19.32 6.15 3.48
C GLN A 283 -19.90 6.26 4.91
N ALA A 284 -20.98 5.54 5.20
CA ALA A 284 -21.54 5.48 6.54
C ALA A 284 -20.56 4.85 7.55
N GLN A 285 -19.93 3.73 7.17
CA GLN A 285 -18.91 3.09 8.01
C GLN A 285 -17.68 3.97 8.20
N PHE A 286 -17.25 4.68 7.15
CA PHE A 286 -16.13 5.61 7.26
C PHE A 286 -16.41 6.75 8.23
N ALA A 287 -17.61 7.37 8.13
CA ALA A 287 -18.03 8.41 9.04
C ALA A 287 -18.13 7.90 10.49
N GLU A 288 -18.63 6.67 10.71
CA GLU A 288 -18.67 6.04 12.03
C GLU A 288 -17.25 5.85 12.61
N ILE A 289 -16.31 5.30 11.82
CA ILE A 289 -14.91 5.11 12.21
C ILE A 289 -14.26 6.45 12.57
N MET A 290 -14.44 7.47 11.73
CA MET A 290 -13.84 8.78 11.98
C MET A 290 -14.44 9.45 13.22
N ASN A 291 -15.73 9.29 13.47
CA ASN A 291 -16.38 9.76 14.70
C ASN A 291 -15.88 9.02 15.95
N GLU A 292 -15.66 7.70 15.90
CA GLU A 292 -15.05 6.93 16.99
C GLU A 292 -13.65 7.47 17.31
N LEU A 293 -12.92 7.91 16.28
CA LEU A 293 -11.59 8.51 16.41
C LEU A 293 -11.62 9.99 16.84
N GLY A 294 -12.81 10.59 16.98
CA GLY A 294 -12.99 11.98 17.38
C GLY A 294 -12.63 12.99 16.29
N VAL A 295 -12.67 12.59 15.03
CA VAL A 295 -12.33 13.42 13.87
C VAL A 295 -13.50 13.47 12.91
N GLU A 296 -13.87 14.65 12.44
CA GLU A 296 -14.87 14.81 11.39
C GLU A 296 -14.18 14.69 10.02
N ALA A 297 -14.55 13.68 9.24
CA ALA A 297 -14.09 13.50 7.87
C ALA A 297 -15.13 12.76 7.03
N ASP A 298 -15.33 13.24 5.81
CA ASP A 298 -16.14 12.58 4.80
C ASP A 298 -15.23 11.79 3.85
N TYR A 299 -15.70 10.62 3.41
CA TYR A 299 -15.07 9.89 2.33
C TYR A 299 -15.49 10.48 0.99
N VAL A 300 -14.51 10.87 0.18
CA VAL A 300 -14.74 11.42 -1.16
C VAL A 300 -14.37 10.35 -2.20
N PRO A 301 -15.36 9.76 -2.88
CA PRO A 301 -15.09 8.78 -3.93
C PRO A 301 -14.44 9.45 -5.15
N LEU A 302 -13.60 8.69 -5.85
CA LEU A 302 -12.98 9.13 -7.12
C LEU A 302 -13.78 8.67 -8.34
N ASP A 303 -15.07 8.48 -8.23
CA ASP A 303 -15.94 7.75 -9.16
C ASP A 303 -15.82 8.14 -10.63
N ASP A 304 -15.83 9.46 -10.93
CA ASP A 304 -15.78 9.92 -12.32
C ASP A 304 -14.34 10.13 -12.82
N GLN A 305 -13.37 9.96 -11.93
CA GLN A 305 -11.95 10.20 -12.20
C GLN A 305 -11.12 8.93 -12.19
N GLU A 306 -11.70 7.79 -11.83
CA GLU A 306 -11.05 6.48 -11.89
C GLU A 306 -10.46 6.24 -13.29
N ARG A 307 -11.23 6.50 -14.34
CA ARG A 307 -10.76 6.39 -15.72
C ARG A 307 -9.66 7.40 -16.05
N ALA A 308 -9.73 8.61 -15.50
CA ALA A 308 -8.69 9.62 -15.70
C ALA A 308 -7.39 9.23 -15.00
N LEU A 309 -7.48 8.62 -13.80
CA LEU A 309 -6.33 8.03 -13.12
C LEU A 309 -5.71 6.87 -13.92
N ASP A 310 -6.54 5.95 -14.42
CA ASP A 310 -6.08 4.86 -15.26
C ASP A 310 -5.34 5.36 -16.50
N LEU A 311 -5.94 6.33 -17.19
CA LEU A 311 -5.33 6.93 -18.38
C LEU A 311 -4.02 7.67 -18.04
N LEU A 312 -3.95 8.33 -16.89
CA LEU A 312 -2.74 9.01 -16.45
C LEU A 312 -1.63 8.01 -16.12
N PHE A 313 -1.93 6.93 -15.41
CA PHE A 313 -0.94 5.90 -15.10
C PHE A 313 -0.50 5.16 -16.36
N ASP A 314 -1.43 4.80 -17.23
CA ASP A 314 -1.11 4.19 -18.53
C ASP A 314 -0.24 5.12 -19.40
N TYR A 315 -0.47 6.44 -19.33
CA TYR A 315 0.33 7.44 -20.04
C TYR A 315 1.74 7.57 -19.45
N ILE A 316 1.86 7.54 -18.12
CA ILE A 316 3.17 7.55 -17.46
C ILE A 316 3.93 6.26 -17.80
N ASP A 317 3.26 5.11 -17.82
CA ASP A 317 3.84 3.83 -18.21
C ASP A 317 4.37 3.86 -19.64
N ASP A 318 3.58 4.37 -20.60
CA ASP A 318 4.01 4.52 -22.00
C ASP A 318 5.20 5.49 -22.16
N LEU A 319 5.21 6.57 -21.38
CA LEU A 319 6.32 7.54 -21.36
C LEU A 319 7.62 6.91 -20.87
N LEU A 320 7.52 6.00 -19.90
CA LEU A 320 8.68 5.30 -19.33
C LEU A 320 9.16 4.17 -20.23
N ASP A 321 8.22 3.49 -20.92
CA ASP A 321 8.53 2.33 -21.79
C ASP A 321 9.25 2.73 -23.08
N THR A 322 8.94 3.90 -23.62
CA THR A 322 9.46 4.30 -24.93
C THR A 322 10.01 5.74 -24.94
N PRO A 323 10.95 6.09 -24.05
CA PRO A 323 11.46 7.47 -23.95
C PRO A 323 12.15 7.94 -25.24
N GLU A 324 12.66 7.01 -26.06
CA GLU A 324 13.33 7.33 -27.31
C GLU A 324 12.35 7.70 -28.43
N LYS A 325 11.16 7.07 -28.45
CA LYS A 325 10.09 7.36 -29.41
C LYS A 325 9.57 8.78 -29.31
N TYR A 326 9.72 9.41 -28.15
CA TYR A 326 9.13 10.71 -27.83
C TYR A 326 10.14 11.86 -27.75
N ARG A 327 11.42 11.59 -27.99
CA ARG A 327 12.46 12.62 -28.05
C ARG A 327 12.25 13.62 -29.19
N ASP A 328 11.73 13.14 -30.32
CA ASP A 328 11.66 13.90 -31.56
C ASP A 328 10.26 14.43 -31.87
N ASP A 329 9.17 13.79 -31.37
CA ASP A 329 7.80 14.10 -31.75
C ASP A 329 6.99 14.94 -30.76
N GLY A 330 7.59 15.31 -29.65
CA GLY A 330 6.96 16.13 -28.60
C GLY A 330 5.95 15.38 -27.74
N TYR A 331 6.02 15.62 -26.44
CA TYR A 331 5.13 15.03 -25.42
C TYR A 331 3.64 15.29 -25.71
N GLN A 332 3.31 16.34 -26.44
CA GLN A 332 1.94 16.65 -26.85
C GLN A 332 1.41 15.63 -27.85
N GLN A 333 2.21 15.29 -28.88
CA GLN A 333 1.82 14.29 -29.88
C GLN A 333 1.65 12.93 -29.23
N LEU A 334 2.55 12.55 -28.30
CA LEU A 334 2.46 11.34 -27.51
C LEU A 334 1.16 11.29 -26.71
N ALA A 335 0.86 12.32 -25.93
CA ALA A 335 -0.36 12.39 -25.14
C ALA A 335 -1.60 12.24 -26.03
N MET A 336 -1.59 12.92 -27.18
CA MET A 336 -2.70 12.85 -28.16
C MET A 336 -2.83 11.44 -28.77
N ASP A 337 -1.75 10.81 -29.17
CA ASP A 337 -1.79 9.49 -29.83
C ASP A 337 -2.17 8.41 -28.82
N PHE A 338 -1.64 8.47 -27.60
CA PHE A 338 -2.00 7.59 -26.51
C PHE A 338 -3.49 7.70 -26.19
N MET A 339 -3.99 8.90 -26.01
CA MET A 339 -5.40 9.14 -25.69
C MET A 339 -6.34 8.75 -26.81
N LYS A 340 -5.98 9.02 -28.10
CA LYS A 340 -6.72 8.52 -29.25
C LYS A 340 -6.79 7.01 -29.28
N SER A 341 -5.71 6.33 -28.95
CA SER A 341 -5.66 4.85 -28.93
C SER A 341 -6.56 4.24 -27.85
N ARG A 342 -6.83 4.95 -26.79
CA ARG A 342 -7.62 4.48 -25.62
C ARG A 342 -9.08 4.97 -25.62
N MET A 343 -9.40 6.05 -26.31
CA MET A 343 -10.74 6.67 -26.33
C MET A 343 -11.54 6.36 -27.61
N HIS A 344 -11.52 5.16 -28.12
CA HIS A 344 -12.39 4.60 -29.17
C HIS A 344 -13.10 5.64 -30.08
N GLY A 345 -12.36 6.33 -30.94
CA GLY A 345 -12.91 7.06 -32.07
C GLY A 345 -13.40 8.49 -31.85
N ASP A 346 -13.47 8.99 -30.61
CA ASP A 346 -13.78 10.38 -30.37
C ASP A 346 -12.55 11.27 -30.54
N VAL A 347 -12.74 12.44 -31.16
CA VAL A 347 -11.67 13.44 -31.31
C VAL A 347 -11.26 13.91 -29.93
N PHE A 348 -10.12 13.41 -29.46
CA PHE A 348 -9.55 13.82 -28.20
C PHE A 348 -8.93 15.21 -28.34
N GLU A 349 -9.42 16.14 -27.57
CA GLU A 349 -8.80 17.44 -27.41
C GLU A 349 -8.11 17.49 -26.03
N LEU A 350 -6.77 17.45 -26.01
CA LEU A 350 -5.97 17.56 -24.79
C LEU A 350 -6.44 18.70 -23.89
N ARG A 351 -6.81 19.84 -24.51
CA ARG A 351 -7.32 21.01 -23.82
C ARG A 351 -8.65 20.74 -23.10
N LYS A 352 -9.57 20.01 -23.69
CA LYS A 352 -10.84 19.62 -23.07
C LYS A 352 -10.61 18.67 -21.91
N PHE A 353 -9.69 17.73 -22.06
CA PHE A 353 -9.29 16.80 -21.01
C PHE A 353 -8.65 17.52 -19.83
N ILE A 354 -7.71 18.44 -20.09
CA ILE A 354 -7.08 19.27 -19.07
C ILE A 354 -8.12 20.18 -18.38
N ASN A 355 -9.04 20.77 -19.13
CA ASN A 355 -10.14 21.55 -18.55
C ASN A 355 -11.06 20.72 -17.66
N PHE A 356 -11.37 19.49 -18.09
CA PHE A 356 -12.14 18.56 -17.28
C PHE A 356 -11.40 18.21 -15.97
N LEU A 357 -10.11 17.87 -16.06
CA LEU A 357 -9.29 17.58 -14.89
C LEU A 357 -9.12 18.78 -13.93
N LEU A 358 -9.16 20.01 -14.45
CA LEU A 358 -9.03 21.24 -13.66
C LEU A 358 -10.39 21.82 -13.22
N ASP A 359 -11.47 21.04 -13.36
CA ASP A 359 -12.82 21.41 -12.93
C ASP A 359 -13.24 22.81 -13.46
N GLY A 360 -12.94 23.06 -14.74
CA GLY A 360 -13.27 24.32 -15.43
C GLY A 360 -12.36 25.51 -15.10
N ASN A 361 -11.22 25.30 -14.46
CA ASN A 361 -10.22 26.37 -14.29
C ASN A 361 -9.49 26.65 -15.60
N GLU A 362 -10.13 27.44 -16.48
CA GLU A 362 -9.64 27.75 -17.82
C GLU A 362 -8.28 28.46 -17.83
N GLU A 363 -7.97 29.29 -16.84
CA GLU A 363 -6.69 29.98 -16.76
C GLU A 363 -5.56 28.98 -16.58
N MET A 364 -5.70 28.08 -15.63
CA MET A 364 -4.71 27.05 -15.34
C MET A 364 -4.60 26.03 -16.49
N ALA A 365 -5.72 25.66 -17.12
CA ALA A 365 -5.74 24.77 -18.27
C ALA A 365 -5.01 25.38 -19.47
N ASN A 366 -5.20 26.65 -19.75
CA ASN A 366 -4.50 27.37 -20.82
C ASN A 366 -2.99 27.45 -20.54
N GLU A 367 -2.60 27.68 -19.30
CA GLU A 367 -1.20 27.76 -18.88
C GLU A 367 -0.52 26.38 -19.00
N LEU A 368 -1.18 25.31 -18.58
CA LEU A 368 -0.69 23.95 -18.72
C LEU A 368 -0.59 23.51 -20.18
N CYS A 369 -1.60 23.80 -21.01
CA CYS A 369 -1.54 23.55 -22.44
C CYS A 369 -0.38 24.31 -23.10
N SER A 370 -0.20 25.60 -22.77
CA SER A 370 0.91 26.39 -23.26
C SER A 370 2.28 25.86 -22.83
N LEU A 371 2.37 25.33 -21.61
CA LEU A 371 3.60 24.69 -21.12
C LEU A 371 3.92 23.42 -21.92
N ILE A 372 2.90 22.58 -22.19
CA ILE A 372 3.03 21.35 -22.97
C ILE A 372 3.41 21.68 -24.42
N ASP A 373 2.69 22.62 -25.05
CA ASP A 373 2.93 23.02 -26.44
C ASP A 373 4.36 23.52 -26.71
N ASN A 374 4.94 24.19 -25.70
CA ASN A 374 6.27 24.79 -25.82
C ASN A 374 7.36 24.01 -25.08
N TRP A 375 7.07 22.80 -24.58
CA TRP A 375 7.97 22.06 -23.70
C TRP A 375 9.38 21.86 -24.24
N HIS A 376 9.50 21.62 -25.54
CA HIS A 376 10.78 21.39 -26.20
C HIS A 376 11.64 22.64 -26.34
N ASP A 377 10.99 23.79 -26.52
CA ASP A 377 11.64 25.08 -26.75
C ASP A 377 12.08 25.74 -25.45
N LEU A 378 11.50 25.31 -24.32
CA LEU A 378 11.79 25.88 -23.01
C LEU A 378 13.11 25.35 -22.43
N GLY A 379 13.93 26.27 -21.93
CA GLY A 379 15.11 25.91 -21.13
C GLY A 379 14.75 25.23 -19.80
N GLY A 380 15.64 24.37 -19.26
CA GLY A 380 15.36 23.65 -18.02
C GLY A 380 14.95 24.54 -16.85
N LEU A 381 15.62 25.69 -16.68
CA LEU A 381 15.28 26.66 -15.64
C LEU A 381 13.89 27.27 -15.83
N GLU A 382 13.51 27.57 -17.08
CA GLU A 382 12.21 28.13 -17.40
C GLU A 382 11.08 27.12 -17.14
N LYS A 383 11.29 25.83 -17.46
CA LYS A 383 10.38 24.74 -17.09
C LYS A 383 10.12 24.71 -15.58
N VAL A 384 11.19 24.73 -14.80
CA VAL A 384 11.12 24.77 -13.33
C VAL A 384 10.36 25.99 -12.83
N GLN A 385 10.65 27.18 -13.37
CA GLN A 385 9.98 28.41 -12.97
C GLN A 385 8.49 28.38 -13.28
N ARG A 386 8.08 27.97 -14.50
CA ARG A 386 6.66 27.90 -14.91
C ARG A 386 5.89 26.88 -14.07
N LEU A 387 6.44 25.68 -13.89
CA LEU A 387 5.83 24.64 -13.04
C LEU A 387 5.70 25.12 -11.58
N GLY A 388 6.73 25.78 -11.04
CA GLY A 388 6.70 26.33 -9.69
C GLY A 388 5.62 27.42 -9.51
N ILE A 389 5.44 28.29 -10.51
CA ILE A 389 4.37 29.29 -10.51
C ILE A 389 2.99 28.62 -10.53
N MET A 390 2.80 27.60 -11.38
CA MET A 390 1.54 26.87 -11.44
C MET A 390 1.21 26.20 -10.12
N ILE A 391 2.18 25.53 -9.51
CA ILE A 391 2.01 24.87 -8.20
C ILE A 391 1.67 25.90 -7.11
N SER A 392 2.29 27.08 -7.14
CA SER A 392 2.04 28.16 -6.16
C SER A 392 0.65 28.79 -6.28
N LYS A 393 0.01 28.68 -7.45
CA LYS A 393 -1.36 29.18 -7.69
C LYS A 393 -2.45 28.29 -7.10
N ARG A 394 -2.11 27.15 -6.51
CA ARG A 394 -3.07 26.28 -5.81
C ARG A 394 -3.77 27.09 -4.73
N LYS A 395 -5.08 27.25 -4.84
CA LYS A 395 -5.89 27.92 -3.82
C LYS A 395 -6.12 26.95 -2.66
N SER A 396 -5.89 27.44 -1.45
CA SER A 396 -6.31 26.75 -0.23
C SER A 396 -7.84 26.63 -0.24
N GLY A 397 -8.37 25.43 -0.53
CA GLY A 397 -9.81 25.18 -0.62
C GLY A 397 -10.26 24.56 -1.95
N ASP A 398 -9.39 24.43 -2.94
CA ASP A 398 -9.65 23.64 -4.15
C ASP A 398 -9.71 22.14 -3.76
N LYS A 399 -10.94 21.60 -3.71
CA LYS A 399 -11.22 20.26 -3.17
C LYS A 399 -11.57 19.23 -4.25
N SER A 400 -11.38 19.56 -5.53
CA SER A 400 -11.62 18.60 -6.60
C SER A 400 -10.50 17.56 -6.63
N PRO A 401 -10.81 16.25 -6.58
CA PRO A 401 -9.82 15.18 -6.74
C PRO A 401 -9.00 15.31 -8.02
N ALA A 402 -9.61 15.82 -9.11
CA ALA A 402 -8.92 16.06 -10.38
C ALA A 402 -7.85 17.15 -10.26
N THR A 403 -8.15 18.22 -9.55
CA THR A 403 -7.19 19.29 -9.28
C THR A 403 -6.01 18.74 -8.48
N GLU A 404 -6.23 17.87 -7.53
CA GLU A 404 -5.14 17.21 -6.76
C GLU A 404 -4.25 16.34 -7.64
N ILE A 405 -4.83 15.53 -8.54
CA ILE A 405 -4.06 14.72 -9.49
C ILE A 405 -3.15 15.60 -10.34
N ILE A 406 -3.68 16.71 -10.88
CA ILE A 406 -2.88 17.62 -11.69
C ILE A 406 -1.77 18.26 -10.88
N PHE A 407 -2.04 18.70 -9.65
CA PHE A 407 -0.97 19.27 -8.80
C PHE A 407 0.07 18.23 -8.41
N MET A 408 -0.33 16.97 -8.23
CA MET A 408 0.60 15.87 -8.04
C MET A 408 1.48 15.67 -9.29
N VAL A 409 0.89 15.62 -10.49
CA VAL A 409 1.63 15.50 -11.76
C VAL A 409 2.53 16.70 -12.01
N LEU A 410 2.04 17.92 -11.78
CA LEU A 410 2.85 19.14 -11.89
C LEU A 410 4.04 19.12 -10.92
N GLY A 411 3.84 18.63 -9.70
CA GLY A 411 4.91 18.43 -8.73
C GLY A 411 5.96 17.41 -9.20
N ILE A 412 5.53 16.30 -9.81
CA ILE A 412 6.41 15.30 -10.44
C ILE A 412 7.22 15.93 -11.56
N LEU A 413 6.55 16.61 -12.49
CA LEU A 413 7.21 17.29 -13.61
C LEU A 413 8.17 18.39 -13.14
N PHE A 414 7.81 19.13 -12.10
CA PHE A 414 8.65 20.15 -11.49
C PHE A 414 9.96 19.55 -10.94
N ARG A 415 9.87 18.50 -10.16
CA ARG A 415 11.04 17.84 -9.58
C ARG A 415 11.90 17.15 -10.64
N TYR A 416 11.26 16.52 -11.62
CA TYR A 416 11.94 15.96 -12.79
C TYR A 416 12.71 17.04 -13.55
N ALA A 417 12.05 18.17 -13.90
CA ALA A 417 12.70 19.28 -14.60
C ALA A 417 13.83 19.91 -13.77
N ALA A 418 13.63 20.09 -12.48
CA ALA A 418 14.64 20.67 -11.58
C ALA A 418 15.90 19.82 -11.51
N LYS A 419 15.76 18.49 -11.43
CA LYS A 419 16.93 17.62 -11.33
C LYS A 419 17.53 17.24 -12.69
N PHE A 420 16.70 17.08 -13.74
CA PHE A 420 17.26 16.95 -15.10
C PHE A 420 18.14 18.16 -15.45
N THR A 421 17.78 19.34 -14.98
CA THR A 421 18.63 20.56 -15.09
C THR A 421 19.88 20.44 -14.24
N ALA A 422 19.81 19.81 -13.08
CA ALA A 422 20.97 19.57 -12.21
C ALA A 422 21.84 18.38 -12.68
N THR A 423 21.25 17.30 -13.21
CA THR A 423 21.98 16.07 -13.64
C THR A 423 22.57 16.14 -15.04
N LYS A 424 22.16 17.09 -15.89
CA LYS A 424 22.97 17.43 -17.09
C LYS A 424 24.41 17.79 -16.72
N VAL A 425 24.63 18.07 -15.44
CA VAL A 425 25.95 18.34 -14.85
C VAL A 425 26.60 17.07 -14.24
N THR A 426 25.84 15.98 -13.93
CA THR A 426 26.33 14.86 -13.10
C THR A 426 26.07 13.43 -13.62
N GLY A 427 25.30 13.20 -14.68
CA GLY A 427 25.24 11.91 -15.40
C GLY A 427 24.38 10.77 -14.78
N GLY A 428 23.24 11.02 -14.16
CA GLY A 428 22.38 9.98 -13.57
C GLY A 428 21.15 9.57 -14.43
N GLY A 429 20.72 8.31 -14.36
CA GLY A 429 19.79 7.61 -15.25
C GLY A 429 18.28 7.55 -14.83
N GLN A 430 17.54 6.63 -15.47
CA GLN A 430 16.08 6.43 -15.36
C GLN A 430 15.56 6.10 -13.96
N ASP A 431 16.34 5.39 -13.14
CA ASP A 431 16.00 5.03 -11.74
C ASP A 431 15.64 6.24 -10.90
N TYR A 432 16.16 7.37 -11.27
CA TYR A 432 15.94 8.63 -10.60
C TYR A 432 14.53 9.22 -10.76
N PHE A 433 13.88 9.05 -11.92
CA PHE A 433 12.52 9.53 -12.13
C PHE A 433 11.54 8.82 -11.21
N TYR A 434 11.69 7.51 -11.09
CA TYR A 434 10.88 6.69 -10.20
C TYR A 434 11.09 7.06 -8.72
N GLU A 435 12.33 7.23 -8.30
CA GLU A 435 12.66 7.73 -6.95
C GLU A 435 11.96 9.05 -6.64
N GLN A 436 11.91 9.98 -7.62
CA GLN A 436 11.25 11.26 -7.44
C GLN A 436 9.73 11.15 -7.43
N LEU A 437 9.14 10.25 -8.19
CA LEU A 437 7.71 9.94 -8.16
C LEU A 437 7.31 9.42 -6.78
N VAL A 438 8.08 8.48 -6.25
CA VAL A 438 7.86 7.93 -4.90
C VAL A 438 8.03 9.03 -3.85
N ILE A 439 9.09 9.83 -3.90
CA ILE A 439 9.31 10.96 -2.97
C ILE A 439 8.16 11.96 -3.01
N LEU A 440 7.59 12.22 -4.18
CA LEU A 440 6.46 13.14 -4.31
C LEU A 440 5.17 12.59 -3.70
N ILE A 441 4.88 11.32 -3.92
CA ILE A 441 3.74 10.65 -3.29
C ILE A 441 3.89 10.73 -1.76
N ILE A 442 5.11 10.56 -1.26
CA ILE A 442 5.45 10.70 0.16
C ILE A 442 5.24 12.13 0.68
N ASP A 443 5.77 13.10 -0.06
CA ASP A 443 5.68 14.52 0.32
C ASP A 443 4.21 14.97 0.37
N ALA A 444 3.42 14.52 -0.60
CA ALA A 444 1.97 14.73 -0.60
C ALA A 444 1.32 14.05 0.62
N TYR A 445 1.76 12.84 0.98
CA TYR A 445 1.29 12.13 2.17
C TYR A 445 1.68 12.84 3.47
N GLN A 446 2.91 13.34 3.57
CA GLN A 446 3.41 13.99 4.79
C GLN A 446 2.87 15.41 4.99
N HIS A 447 2.59 16.13 3.92
CA HIS A 447 2.26 17.55 3.96
C HIS A 447 0.84 17.86 3.45
N GLY A 448 0.19 16.91 2.79
CA GLY A 448 -1.13 17.07 2.17
C GLY A 448 -2.27 16.40 2.92
N GLY A 449 -2.27 16.33 4.25
CA GLY A 449 -3.22 15.57 5.09
C GLY A 449 -4.73 15.72 4.82
N ASN A 450 -5.10 16.38 3.73
CA ASN A 450 -6.46 16.53 3.21
C ASN A 450 -6.57 16.12 1.72
N SER A 451 -5.59 15.40 1.16
CA SER A 451 -5.65 14.92 -0.21
C SER A 451 -6.68 13.81 -0.37
N PHE A 452 -7.66 13.98 -1.26
CA PHE A 452 -8.66 12.95 -1.55
C PHE A 452 -8.07 11.71 -2.22
N ILE A 453 -6.97 11.86 -2.97
CA ILE A 453 -6.24 10.74 -3.58
C ILE A 453 -5.61 9.90 -2.48
N LEU A 454 -4.97 10.54 -1.51
CA LEU A 454 -4.33 9.86 -0.39
C LEU A 454 -5.35 9.27 0.58
N GLN A 455 -6.57 9.80 0.65
CA GLN A 455 -7.66 9.21 1.42
C GLN A 455 -7.96 7.78 0.97
N GLN A 456 -7.77 7.47 -0.32
CA GLN A 456 -7.95 6.10 -0.83
C GLN A 456 -6.92 5.12 -0.24
N HIS A 457 -5.78 5.65 0.23
CA HIS A 457 -4.72 4.89 0.89
C HIS A 457 -4.80 4.94 2.42
N TRP A 458 -5.85 5.48 3.00
CA TRP A 458 -6.01 5.47 4.46
C TRP A 458 -6.47 4.10 4.96
N PRO A 459 -5.90 3.57 6.04
CA PRO A 459 -6.39 2.32 6.63
C PRO A 459 -7.85 2.39 7.06
N GLU A 460 -8.34 3.56 7.48
CA GLU A 460 -9.74 3.79 7.82
C GLU A 460 -10.66 3.59 6.60
N ALA A 461 -10.22 3.95 5.41
CA ALA A 461 -10.99 3.70 4.18
C ALA A 461 -11.06 2.21 3.86
N TYR A 462 -9.96 1.48 4.01
CA TYR A 462 -9.94 0.02 3.85
C TYR A 462 -10.80 -0.68 4.92
N LEU A 463 -10.75 -0.22 6.16
CA LEU A 463 -11.59 -0.73 7.24
C LEU A 463 -13.08 -0.49 6.95
N ALA A 464 -13.43 0.70 6.46
CA ALA A 464 -14.80 1.03 6.08
C ALA A 464 -15.31 0.13 4.95
N TRP A 465 -14.52 -0.14 3.93
CA TRP A 465 -14.85 -1.09 2.87
C TRP A 465 -15.05 -2.51 3.41
N LEU A 466 -14.15 -3.00 4.26
CA LEU A 466 -14.28 -4.35 4.84
C LEU A 466 -15.49 -4.47 5.77
N ARG A 467 -15.86 -3.40 6.48
CA ARG A 467 -17.08 -3.40 7.31
C ARG A 467 -18.36 -3.30 6.48
N ALA A 468 -18.31 -2.62 5.33
CA ALA A 468 -19.47 -2.39 4.46
C ALA A 468 -19.74 -3.52 3.47
N ALA A 469 -18.69 -4.15 2.95
CA ALA A 469 -18.76 -5.17 1.91
C ALA A 469 -18.53 -6.56 2.52
N PRO A 470 -19.53 -7.46 2.49
CA PRO A 470 -19.33 -8.85 2.90
C PRO A 470 -18.34 -9.57 1.94
N PRO A 471 -17.81 -10.75 2.32
CA PRO A 471 -16.77 -11.45 1.54
C PRO A 471 -17.15 -11.75 0.09
N GLU A 472 -18.42 -11.99 -0.19
CA GLU A 472 -18.97 -12.24 -1.52
C GLU A 472 -18.98 -10.99 -2.42
N ASP A 473 -18.89 -9.81 -1.83
CA ASP A 473 -18.81 -8.53 -2.54
C ASP A 473 -17.39 -8.12 -2.89
N LEU A 474 -16.38 -8.82 -2.39
CA LEU A 474 -14.99 -8.64 -2.80
C LEU A 474 -14.72 -9.41 -4.09
N PHE A 475 -14.03 -8.77 -5.03
CA PHE A 475 -13.58 -9.47 -6.24
C PHE A 475 -12.30 -10.24 -5.96
N ARG A 476 -12.29 -11.53 -6.27
CA ARG A 476 -11.13 -12.37 -6.14
C ARG A 476 -10.37 -12.44 -7.46
N VAL A 477 -9.14 -11.98 -7.46
CA VAL A 477 -8.21 -12.11 -8.58
C VAL A 477 -7.01 -12.92 -8.08
N GLY A 478 -7.04 -14.22 -8.37
CA GLY A 478 -5.94 -15.11 -8.01
C GLY A 478 -4.91 -15.21 -9.13
N SER A 479 -3.73 -15.67 -8.77
CA SER A 479 -2.68 -16.05 -9.71
C SER A 479 -3.09 -17.15 -10.70
N TYR A 480 -4.23 -17.77 -10.48
CA TYR A 480 -4.81 -18.83 -11.33
C TYR A 480 -5.72 -18.34 -12.44
N THR A 481 -6.07 -17.06 -12.50
CA THR A 481 -7.12 -16.58 -13.42
C THR A 481 -6.69 -16.43 -14.86
N ARG A 482 -5.45 -16.73 -15.23
CA ARG A 482 -5.05 -16.77 -16.66
C ARG A 482 -5.68 -17.92 -17.45
N GLU A 483 -6.11 -19.01 -16.80
CA GLU A 483 -6.80 -20.12 -17.49
C GLU A 483 -8.32 -20.01 -17.52
N SER A 484 -8.92 -19.15 -16.73
CA SER A 484 -10.38 -18.99 -16.63
C SER A 484 -10.93 -17.84 -17.49
N VAL A 485 -10.09 -17.12 -18.22
CA VAL A 485 -10.48 -16.13 -19.22
C VAL A 485 -10.23 -16.73 -20.61
N LYS A 486 -11.02 -17.74 -20.96
CA LYS A 486 -11.27 -18.15 -22.35
C LYS A 486 -12.73 -17.99 -22.66
#